data_424fb44f4e9242c011de53f426a7ed13
#
_entry.id   424fb44f4e9242c011de53f426a7ed13
#
_cell.length_a   1.000
_cell.length_b   1.000
_cell.length_c   1.000
_cell.angle_alpha   90.00
_cell.angle_beta   90.00
_cell.angle_gamma   90.00
#
_symmetry.space_group_name_H-M   'P 1'
#
loop_
_entity.id
_entity.type
_entity.pdbx_description
1 polymer ?
#
loop_
_entity_poly.entity_id
_entity_poly.type
_entity_poly.pdbx_seq_one_letter_code
_entity_poly.pdbx_strand_id
1 'polypeptide(L)'
;MLCGAAVLAGSLTAVPAEASTPHPAAAVKAAEVVWKKCGTTEHPTLQCGTVEVPLDHANPSGRRITLALSRIPHTAKTHQGPLLVNPGGPGGSGLSLAGIVASSLPKEVAAQYDIIGFDPRGVGESYPTLDCRPGHFKPVRPDSVPSTTALEQTNLTRVRDFAAACGRKYASVLPYMGTVDSAADMEVIRQALGAEKISYLGYSYGTYLGAVYAKLHPERVRRLVLDSVVDPTGVWHDSNIQQNHAFESRHQAFMAWIAKHHAAYGLGTDPAGVEAKWYAMRAALAKRPAGGRVGPSELEDTFLPGGYYNGHWPRLAQAFAAYVNDGRTGPLVEAYEDLAAIDAAGDNSYSVYTAVQCRDAAWPRTWQQWRESTWEAHRKAPFMTWNNTWYNAPCAFWPVPARTPVDVANSKLPPALLFQATDDAATPYAGGVAMHRLLAGSRLIVEQGGGNHGVTLSGNDCLDRHLAAYLADGTVPRERGVVDAECRALPDPKPQDAKASSSKTSSAPGTARGAALHDLIRFRG
;
A
#
# COMPACT_ATOMS: atom_id res chain seq x y z
N MET A 1 57.74 60.54 37.79
CA MET A 1 56.90 59.83 38.73
C MET A 1 56.15 58.77 37.99
N LEU A 2 56.64 57.51 38.11
CA LEU A 2 56.03 56.35 37.50
C LEU A 2 55.06 55.72 38.52
N CYS A 3 53.77 55.54 38.12
CA CYS A 3 52.82 54.69 38.83
C CYS A 3 52.70 53.36 38.08
N GLY A 4 53.14 52.28 38.71
CA GLY A 4 52.96 50.91 38.20
C GLY A 4 51.59 50.39 38.64
N ALA A 5 50.84 49.83 37.68
CA ALA A 5 49.61 49.09 37.96
C ALA A 5 49.92 47.57 37.90
N ALA A 6 49.72 46.89 39.02
CA ALA A 6 49.86 45.45 39.13
C ALA A 6 48.55 44.78 38.62
N VAL A 7 48.67 43.88 37.65
CA VAL A 7 47.56 43.03 37.17
C VAL A 7 47.62 41.71 37.93
N LEU A 8 46.60 41.42 38.71
CA LEU A 8 46.38 40.11 39.34
C LEU A 8 45.68 39.20 38.33
N ALA A 9 46.40 38.17 37.86
CA ALA A 9 45.86 37.09 37.06
C ALA A 9 45.17 36.07 37.99
N GLY A 10 43.86 36.03 37.98
CA GLY A 10 43.04 34.99 38.62
C GLY A 10 42.90 33.78 37.72
N SER A 11 43.47 32.67 38.10
CA SER A 11 43.29 31.36 37.42
C SER A 11 41.90 30.79 37.71
N LEU A 12 40.99 30.83 36.74
CA LEU A 12 39.72 30.08 36.78
C LEU A 12 40.01 28.63 36.37
N THR A 13 39.98 27.72 37.35
CA THR A 13 39.97 26.26 37.12
C THR A 13 38.59 25.88 36.64
N ALA A 14 38.42 25.51 35.38
CA ALA A 14 37.22 24.91 34.83
C ALA A 14 37.07 23.49 35.40
N VAL A 15 36.01 23.24 36.12
CA VAL A 15 35.56 21.89 36.49
C VAL A 15 34.97 21.24 35.24
N PRO A 16 35.41 20.06 34.80
CA PRO A 16 34.77 19.39 33.68
C PRO A 16 33.35 18.97 34.08
N ALA A 17 32.35 19.42 33.34
CA ALA A 17 30.99 18.90 33.43
C ALA A 17 30.99 17.44 33.01
N GLU A 18 30.76 16.53 33.94
CA GLU A 18 30.47 15.13 33.62
C GLU A 18 29.23 15.07 32.74
N ALA A 19 29.43 14.64 31.51
CA ALA A 19 28.34 14.31 30.59
C ALA A 19 27.58 13.11 31.19
N SER A 20 26.38 13.39 31.71
CA SER A 20 25.44 12.35 32.14
C SER A 20 25.13 11.48 30.95
N THR A 21 25.62 10.24 30.93
CA THR A 21 25.17 9.21 30.00
C THR A 21 23.68 9.03 30.18
N PRO A 22 22.86 9.12 29.12
CA PRO A 22 21.44 8.87 29.27
C PRO A 22 21.25 7.42 29.70
N HIS A 23 20.69 7.22 30.88
CA HIS A 23 20.20 5.91 31.31
C HIS A 23 19.18 5.45 30.27
N PRO A 24 19.29 4.22 29.75
CA PRO A 24 18.22 3.67 28.93
C PRO A 24 16.95 3.67 29.79
N ALA A 25 15.94 4.42 29.36
CA ALA A 25 14.63 4.37 30.00
C ALA A 25 14.18 2.90 30.07
N ALA A 26 13.81 2.45 31.27
CA ALA A 26 13.36 1.09 31.48
C ALA A 26 12.21 0.81 30.50
N ALA A 27 12.42 -0.15 29.59
CA ALA A 27 11.42 -0.49 28.59
C ALA A 27 10.14 -0.93 29.33
N VAL A 28 9.08 -0.15 29.18
CA VAL A 28 7.77 -0.52 29.73
C VAL A 28 7.36 -1.82 29.04
N LYS A 29 7.31 -2.93 29.78
CA LYS A 29 6.92 -4.22 29.24
C LYS A 29 5.50 -4.10 28.68
N ALA A 30 5.30 -4.42 27.41
CA ALA A 30 3.97 -4.43 26.81
C ALA A 30 3.06 -5.42 27.55
N ALA A 31 1.81 -5.04 27.80
CA ALA A 31 0.82 -5.96 28.34
C ALA A 31 0.52 -7.07 27.32
N GLU A 32 0.28 -8.29 27.79
CA GLU A 32 -0.13 -9.39 26.92
C GLU A 32 -1.47 -9.09 26.23
N VAL A 33 -1.62 -9.55 24.99
CA VAL A 33 -2.87 -9.39 24.24
C VAL A 33 -3.93 -10.32 24.78
N VAL A 34 -5.08 -9.78 25.18
CA VAL A 34 -6.26 -10.55 25.58
C VAL A 34 -7.09 -10.86 24.33
N TRP A 35 -7.06 -12.13 23.93
CA TRP A 35 -7.76 -12.59 22.74
C TRP A 35 -9.21 -12.96 23.03
N LYS A 36 -10.13 -12.50 22.16
CA LYS A 36 -11.56 -12.81 22.18
C LYS A 36 -11.96 -13.42 20.83
N LYS A 37 -12.93 -14.34 20.83
CA LYS A 37 -13.48 -14.86 19.58
C LYS A 37 -14.20 -13.74 18.82
N CYS A 38 -13.86 -13.57 17.54
CA CYS A 38 -14.52 -12.65 16.61
C CYS A 38 -14.68 -13.29 15.23
N GLY A 39 -14.75 -14.64 15.18
CA GLY A 39 -14.82 -15.40 13.95
C GLY A 39 -15.97 -14.99 13.05
N THR A 40 -15.72 -15.04 11.74
CA THR A 40 -16.72 -14.90 10.67
C THR A 40 -17.11 -16.28 10.14
N THR A 41 -18.10 -16.32 9.26
CA THR A 41 -18.48 -17.56 8.56
C THR A 41 -17.30 -18.15 7.78
N GLU A 42 -16.47 -17.29 7.18
CA GLU A 42 -15.30 -17.69 6.37
C GLU A 42 -14.10 -18.05 7.23
N HIS A 43 -13.96 -17.40 8.39
CA HIS A 43 -12.83 -17.58 9.31
C HIS A 43 -13.32 -17.81 10.75
N PRO A 44 -13.93 -18.97 11.06
CA PRO A 44 -14.60 -19.21 12.35
C PRO A 44 -13.63 -19.28 13.55
N THR A 45 -12.34 -19.49 13.31
CA THR A 45 -11.29 -19.54 14.35
C THR A 45 -10.63 -18.20 14.62
N LEU A 46 -11.03 -17.13 13.91
CA LEU A 46 -10.48 -15.80 14.08
C LEU A 46 -10.69 -15.30 15.51
N GLN A 47 -9.66 -14.69 16.06
CA GLN A 47 -9.66 -14.04 17.36
C GLN A 47 -9.25 -12.58 17.16
N CYS A 48 -9.82 -11.68 17.97
CA CYS A 48 -9.49 -10.27 17.98
C CYS A 48 -8.95 -9.87 19.35
N GLY A 49 -8.07 -8.88 19.35
CA GLY A 49 -7.49 -8.29 20.54
C GLY A 49 -6.98 -6.89 20.27
N THR A 50 -6.45 -6.27 21.30
CA THR A 50 -5.87 -4.92 21.18
C THR A 50 -4.54 -4.87 21.92
N VAL A 51 -3.67 -3.94 21.50
CA VAL A 51 -2.44 -3.62 22.20
C VAL A 51 -2.32 -2.10 22.35
N GLU A 52 -1.91 -1.66 23.54
CA GLU A 52 -1.59 -0.27 23.80
C GLU A 52 -0.14 0.02 23.43
N VAL A 53 0.09 1.05 22.61
CA VAL A 53 1.42 1.50 22.20
C VAL A 53 1.62 2.98 22.52
N PRO A 54 2.84 3.47 22.74
CA PRO A 54 3.07 4.90 22.86
C PRO A 54 2.68 5.64 21.59
N LEU A 55 2.03 6.80 21.69
CA LEU A 55 1.88 7.70 20.54
C LEU A 55 3.26 8.17 20.06
N ASP A 56 4.10 8.58 21.00
CA ASP A 56 5.50 8.97 20.79
C ASP A 56 6.42 7.93 21.43
N HIS A 57 7.10 7.13 20.61
CA HIS A 57 8.05 6.13 21.07
C HIS A 57 9.30 6.72 21.75
N ALA A 58 9.61 8.01 21.54
CA ALA A 58 10.66 8.70 22.28
C ALA A 58 10.20 9.07 23.71
N ASN A 59 8.88 9.09 23.97
CA ASN A 59 8.28 9.33 25.28
C ASN A 59 7.30 8.19 25.65
N PRO A 60 7.77 7.00 25.98
CA PRO A 60 6.93 5.81 26.16
C PRO A 60 5.98 5.88 27.36
N SER A 61 6.22 6.79 28.32
CA SER A 61 5.33 7.06 29.46
C SER A 61 4.24 8.11 29.16
N GLY A 62 4.27 8.71 27.97
CA GLY A 62 3.32 9.73 27.54
C GLY A 62 1.98 9.16 27.08
N ARG A 63 1.31 9.89 26.18
CA ARG A 63 0.02 9.46 25.59
C ARG A 63 0.16 8.12 24.88
N ARG A 64 -0.80 7.25 25.13
CA ARG A 64 -0.91 5.94 24.45
C ARG A 64 -2.02 5.97 23.42
N ILE A 65 -1.90 5.07 22.45
CA ILE A 65 -2.91 4.76 21.44
C ILE A 65 -3.15 3.26 21.41
N THR A 66 -4.30 2.84 20.89
CA THR A 66 -4.71 1.43 20.83
C THR A 66 -4.60 0.91 19.41
N LEU A 67 -3.93 -0.21 19.21
CA LEU A 67 -3.93 -0.91 17.92
C LEU A 67 -4.84 -2.14 18.00
N ALA A 68 -5.63 -2.33 16.94
CA ALA A 68 -6.46 -3.51 16.78
C ALA A 68 -5.65 -4.64 16.12
N LEU A 69 -5.86 -5.86 16.62
CA LEU A 69 -5.20 -7.08 16.18
C LEU A 69 -6.23 -8.16 15.87
N SER A 70 -5.91 -8.99 14.89
CA SER A 70 -6.59 -10.26 14.64
C SER A 70 -5.60 -11.42 14.67
N ARG A 71 -6.07 -12.64 14.96
CA ARG A 71 -5.23 -13.83 14.98
C ARG A 71 -5.98 -15.05 14.48
N ILE A 72 -5.33 -15.84 13.60
CA ILE A 72 -5.63 -17.26 13.43
C ILE A 72 -4.55 -18.03 14.22
N PRO A 73 -4.93 -18.73 15.32
CA PRO A 73 -3.97 -19.40 16.17
C PRO A 73 -3.36 -20.63 15.50
N HIS A 74 -2.08 -20.90 15.78
CA HIS A 74 -1.43 -22.14 15.37
C HIS A 74 -2.15 -23.38 15.92
N THR A 75 -2.03 -24.50 15.24
CA THR A 75 -2.61 -25.79 15.65
C THR A 75 -1.57 -26.91 15.73
N ALA A 76 -0.38 -26.70 15.18
CA ALA A 76 0.73 -27.65 15.27
C ALA A 76 1.34 -27.64 16.68
N LYS A 77 1.76 -28.81 17.16
CA LYS A 77 2.47 -28.94 18.46
C LYS A 77 3.80 -28.17 18.47
N THR A 78 4.53 -28.22 17.36
CA THR A 78 5.74 -27.42 17.15
C THR A 78 5.37 -26.27 16.23
N HIS A 79 5.51 -25.04 16.70
CA HIS A 79 5.12 -23.85 15.95
C HIS A 79 6.31 -22.91 15.75
N GLN A 80 6.18 -22.05 14.74
CA GLN A 80 7.21 -21.10 14.30
C GLN A 80 7.10 -19.72 14.94
N GLY A 81 6.10 -19.52 15.83
CA GLY A 81 5.78 -18.22 16.41
C GLY A 81 4.87 -17.36 15.52
N PRO A 82 4.80 -16.04 15.77
CA PRO A 82 3.90 -15.18 15.03
C PRO A 82 4.40 -14.89 13.62
N LEU A 83 3.45 -14.89 12.65
CA LEU A 83 3.58 -14.36 11.31
C LEU A 83 2.70 -13.10 11.23
N LEU A 84 3.30 -11.92 11.30
CA LEU A 84 2.59 -10.66 11.09
C LEU A 84 2.35 -10.45 9.61
N VAL A 85 1.14 -10.02 9.24
CA VAL A 85 0.75 -9.77 7.85
C VAL A 85 0.23 -8.35 7.67
N ASN A 86 0.58 -7.70 6.55
CA ASN A 86 0.19 -6.33 6.25
C ASN A 86 -0.15 -6.16 4.75
N PRO A 87 -1.34 -5.65 4.40
CA PRO A 87 -1.78 -5.49 3.01
C PRO A 87 -1.12 -4.31 2.29
N GLY A 88 -0.57 -3.36 3.02
CA GLY A 88 0.02 -2.15 2.47
C GLY A 88 -0.90 -0.95 2.50
N GLY A 89 -0.94 -0.24 1.41
CA GLY A 89 -1.58 1.07 1.25
C GLY A 89 -0.54 2.19 1.10
N PRO A 90 -0.06 2.88 2.19
CA PRO A 90 -0.42 2.76 3.62
C PRO A 90 -1.90 3.06 3.91
N GLY A 91 -2.40 2.55 5.02
CA GLY A 91 -3.78 2.81 5.44
C GLY A 91 -4.74 1.62 5.23
N GLY A 92 -4.28 0.52 4.66
CA GLY A 92 -5.05 -0.72 4.55
C GLY A 92 -5.19 -1.43 5.91
N SER A 93 -6.43 -1.90 6.22
CA SER A 93 -6.68 -2.73 7.39
C SER A 93 -6.08 -4.13 7.21
N GLY A 94 -5.33 -4.61 8.19
CA GLY A 94 -4.73 -5.94 8.18
C GLY A 94 -5.60 -7.01 8.84
N LEU A 95 -6.72 -6.66 9.46
CA LEU A 95 -7.46 -7.60 10.30
C LEU A 95 -8.00 -8.81 9.54
N SER A 96 -8.56 -8.63 8.35
CA SER A 96 -9.06 -9.72 7.51
C SER A 96 -7.93 -10.53 6.84
N LEU A 97 -6.76 -9.92 6.63
CA LEU A 97 -5.63 -10.56 5.93
C LEU A 97 -5.12 -11.79 6.68
N ALA A 98 -5.19 -11.81 8.02
CA ALA A 98 -4.82 -13.00 8.79
C ALA A 98 -5.62 -14.25 8.37
N GLY A 99 -6.93 -14.11 8.20
CA GLY A 99 -7.81 -15.18 7.74
C GLY A 99 -7.54 -15.58 6.29
N ILE A 100 -7.36 -14.61 5.40
CA ILE A 100 -7.06 -14.84 3.98
C ILE A 100 -5.74 -15.61 3.84
N VAL A 101 -4.67 -15.17 4.49
CA VAL A 101 -3.35 -15.84 4.45
C VAL A 101 -3.45 -17.25 5.02
N ALA A 102 -4.11 -17.41 6.19
CA ALA A 102 -4.29 -18.73 6.81
C ALA A 102 -5.04 -19.73 5.92
N SER A 103 -6.05 -19.26 5.19
CA SER A 103 -6.84 -20.12 4.29
C SER A 103 -6.18 -20.37 2.93
N SER A 104 -5.21 -19.56 2.54
CA SER A 104 -4.51 -19.66 1.25
C SER A 104 -3.20 -20.42 1.33
N LEU A 105 -2.52 -20.42 2.48
CA LEU A 105 -1.34 -21.25 2.72
C LEU A 105 -1.71 -22.74 2.76
N PRO A 106 -0.76 -23.65 2.41
CA PRO A 106 -0.90 -25.08 2.73
C PRO A 106 -1.20 -25.27 4.23
N LYS A 107 -2.14 -26.17 4.54
CA LYS A 107 -2.65 -26.35 5.92
C LYS A 107 -1.55 -26.64 6.93
N GLU A 108 -0.57 -27.44 6.54
CA GLU A 108 0.60 -27.84 7.35
C GLU A 108 1.55 -26.67 7.62
N VAL A 109 1.61 -25.67 6.73
CA VAL A 109 2.37 -24.43 6.91
C VAL A 109 1.60 -23.45 7.79
N ALA A 110 0.33 -23.20 7.47
CA ALA A 110 -0.53 -22.31 8.26
C ALA A 110 -0.63 -22.78 9.72
N ALA A 111 -0.74 -24.10 9.95
CA ALA A 111 -0.82 -24.69 11.29
C ALA A 111 0.39 -24.37 12.19
N GLN A 112 1.53 -24.00 11.62
CA GLN A 112 2.76 -23.72 12.37
C GLN A 112 2.88 -22.27 12.87
N TYR A 113 1.94 -21.39 12.50
CA TYR A 113 2.02 -19.97 12.82
C TYR A 113 0.81 -19.46 13.58
N ASP A 114 1.03 -18.58 14.53
CA ASP A 114 0.02 -17.59 14.90
C ASP A 114 0.02 -16.52 13.82
N ILE A 115 -0.97 -16.53 12.91
CA ILE A 115 -1.05 -15.55 11.83
C ILE A 115 -1.77 -14.33 12.35
N ILE A 116 -1.04 -13.20 12.42
CA ILE A 116 -1.45 -11.97 13.07
C ILE A 116 -1.70 -10.87 12.02
N GLY A 117 -2.93 -10.46 11.89
CA GLY A 117 -3.29 -9.20 11.22
C GLY A 117 -3.32 -8.05 12.21
N PHE A 118 -3.03 -6.85 11.76
CA PHE A 118 -3.13 -5.67 12.59
C PHE A 118 -3.52 -4.45 11.76
N ASP A 119 -4.25 -3.55 12.39
CA ASP A 119 -4.48 -2.21 11.88
C ASP A 119 -3.36 -1.30 12.39
N PRO A 120 -2.51 -0.76 11.50
CA PRO A 120 -1.52 0.23 11.91
C PRO A 120 -2.17 1.44 12.59
N ARG A 121 -1.35 2.27 13.25
CA ARG A 121 -1.82 3.52 13.87
C ARG A 121 -2.67 4.35 12.91
N GLY A 122 -3.84 4.77 13.37
CA GLY A 122 -4.79 5.57 12.59
C GLY A 122 -5.72 4.78 11.68
N VAL A 123 -5.47 3.48 11.46
CA VAL A 123 -6.23 2.62 10.53
C VAL A 123 -7.38 1.92 11.24
N GLY A 124 -8.52 1.85 10.57
CA GLY A 124 -9.63 0.95 10.86
C GLY A 124 -10.10 0.99 12.31
N GLU A 125 -9.97 -0.14 12.99
CA GLU A 125 -10.38 -0.33 14.39
C GLU A 125 -9.31 0.15 15.39
N SER A 126 -8.14 0.63 14.93
CA SER A 126 -7.13 1.25 15.80
C SER A 126 -7.56 2.65 16.22
N TYR A 127 -7.27 3.06 17.47
CA TYR A 127 -7.68 4.34 18.01
C TYR A 127 -6.46 5.23 18.37
N PRO A 128 -6.48 6.52 17.95
CA PRO A 128 -7.52 7.20 17.21
C PRO A 128 -7.56 6.80 15.73
N THR A 129 -8.75 6.62 15.17
CA THR A 129 -8.96 6.43 13.73
C THR A 129 -8.86 7.77 13.02
N LEU A 130 -8.10 7.85 11.92
CA LEU A 130 -7.99 9.08 11.14
C LEU A 130 -9.11 9.16 10.10
N ASP A 131 -9.78 10.30 10.10
CA ASP A 131 -10.74 10.69 9.08
C ASP A 131 -10.67 12.21 8.94
N CYS A 132 -9.85 12.66 8.00
CA CYS A 132 -9.57 14.08 7.81
C CYS A 132 -10.76 14.84 7.24
N ARG A 133 -11.43 14.29 6.25
CA ARG A 133 -12.53 14.93 5.54
C ARG A 133 -13.49 13.89 4.95
N PRO A 134 -14.52 13.47 5.69
CA PRO A 134 -15.52 12.53 5.21
C PRO A 134 -16.11 12.95 3.87
N GLY A 135 -16.19 12.03 2.93
CA GLY A 135 -16.76 12.27 1.62
C GLY A 135 -15.88 13.13 0.70
N HIS A 136 -14.56 13.13 0.92
CA HIS A 136 -13.61 13.84 0.03
C HIS A 136 -13.72 13.38 -1.41
N PHE A 137 -14.04 12.12 -1.63
CA PHE A 137 -14.19 11.49 -2.95
C PHE A 137 -15.63 11.39 -3.44
N LYS A 138 -16.58 12.09 -2.80
CA LYS A 138 -17.98 12.13 -3.30
C LYS A 138 -18.04 12.52 -4.77
N PRO A 139 -18.73 11.74 -5.62
CA PRO A 139 -18.94 12.10 -7.02
C PRO A 139 -19.98 13.25 -7.16
N VAL A 140 -19.92 14.09 -8.19
CA VAL A 140 -18.93 14.07 -9.28
C VAL A 140 -17.83 15.04 -8.89
N ARG A 141 -16.57 14.58 -8.96
CA ARG A 141 -15.41 15.42 -8.67
C ARG A 141 -15.08 16.29 -9.90
N PRO A 142 -14.34 17.41 -9.70
CA PRO A 142 -13.77 18.16 -10.81
C PRO A 142 -12.92 17.24 -11.70
N ASP A 143 -12.88 17.53 -13.02
CA ASP A 143 -11.99 16.78 -13.93
C ASP A 143 -10.55 16.82 -13.41
N SER A 144 -9.90 15.67 -13.41
CA SER A 144 -8.52 15.52 -12.96
C SER A 144 -7.56 16.33 -13.85
N VAL A 145 -7.76 16.34 -15.17
CA VAL A 145 -6.91 17.08 -16.12
C VAL A 145 -7.29 18.56 -16.11
N PRO A 146 -6.44 19.45 -15.59
CA PRO A 146 -6.77 20.86 -15.41
C PRO A 146 -6.66 21.62 -16.75
N SER A 147 -7.69 21.52 -17.59
CA SER A 147 -7.75 22.17 -18.89
C SER A 147 -7.88 23.70 -18.82
N THR A 148 -8.24 24.25 -17.66
CA THR A 148 -8.33 25.70 -17.41
C THR A 148 -7.72 26.04 -16.05
N THR A 149 -7.29 27.31 -15.89
CA THR A 149 -6.81 27.83 -14.61
C THR A 149 -7.87 27.72 -13.51
N ALA A 150 -9.13 27.94 -13.81
CA ALA A 150 -10.23 27.83 -12.85
C ALA A 150 -10.37 26.40 -12.33
N LEU A 151 -10.28 25.40 -13.21
CA LEU A 151 -10.35 24.00 -12.83
C LEU A 151 -9.13 23.57 -11.99
N GLU A 152 -7.94 24.05 -12.35
CA GLU A 152 -6.72 23.85 -11.57
C GLU A 152 -6.87 24.41 -10.15
N GLN A 153 -7.37 25.65 -10.01
CA GLN A 153 -7.62 26.27 -8.70
C GLN A 153 -8.68 25.53 -7.89
N THR A 154 -9.71 24.99 -8.53
CA THR A 154 -10.72 24.17 -7.85
C THR A 154 -10.09 22.92 -7.23
N ASN A 155 -9.28 22.18 -7.99
CA ASN A 155 -8.57 21.01 -7.47
C ASN A 155 -7.54 21.40 -6.39
N LEU A 156 -6.79 22.49 -6.58
CA LEU A 156 -5.86 23.00 -5.55
C LEU A 156 -6.57 23.34 -4.24
N THR A 157 -7.73 23.96 -4.31
CA THR A 157 -8.53 24.26 -3.12
C THR A 157 -8.92 22.96 -2.39
N ARG A 158 -9.36 21.94 -3.12
CA ARG A 158 -9.75 20.64 -2.55
C ARG A 158 -8.61 20.00 -1.77
N VAL A 159 -7.39 19.96 -2.34
CA VAL A 159 -6.22 19.33 -1.68
C VAL A 159 -5.71 20.14 -0.49
N ARG A 160 -5.72 21.50 -0.59
CA ARG A 160 -5.38 22.38 0.54
C ARG A 160 -6.36 22.22 1.70
N ASP A 161 -7.66 22.19 1.40
CA ASP A 161 -8.71 21.99 2.39
C ASP A 161 -8.57 20.64 3.11
N PHE A 162 -8.21 19.58 2.37
CA PHE A 162 -7.95 18.27 2.96
C PHE A 162 -6.76 18.32 3.93
N ALA A 163 -5.61 18.82 3.50
CA ALA A 163 -4.42 18.94 4.35
C ALA A 163 -4.70 19.81 5.59
N ALA A 164 -5.40 20.94 5.42
CA ALA A 164 -5.79 21.81 6.51
C ALA A 164 -6.78 21.15 7.49
N ALA A 165 -7.71 20.33 6.98
CA ALA A 165 -8.66 19.58 7.83
C ALA A 165 -7.93 18.53 8.68
N CYS A 166 -6.98 17.78 8.10
CA CYS A 166 -6.10 16.89 8.84
C CYS A 166 -5.36 17.63 9.97
N GLY A 167 -4.73 18.77 9.64
CA GLY A 167 -4.00 19.58 10.60
C GLY A 167 -4.86 20.08 11.76
N ARG A 168 -6.08 20.54 11.49
CA ARG A 168 -6.99 20.99 12.55
C ARG A 168 -7.47 19.85 13.45
N LYS A 169 -7.79 18.68 12.85
CA LYS A 169 -8.43 17.57 13.57
C LYS A 169 -7.41 16.69 14.32
N TYR A 170 -6.20 16.56 13.79
CA TYR A 170 -5.23 15.58 14.27
C TYR A 170 -3.83 16.18 14.54
N ALA A 171 -3.71 17.48 14.82
CA ALA A 171 -2.43 18.16 15.05
C ALA A 171 -1.49 17.42 16.03
N SER A 172 -2.04 16.85 17.11
CA SER A 172 -1.27 16.13 18.13
C SER A 172 -0.89 14.69 17.73
N VAL A 173 -1.43 14.15 16.63
CA VAL A 173 -1.21 12.78 16.17
C VAL A 173 -0.32 12.74 14.93
N LEU A 174 -0.54 13.66 13.99
CA LEU A 174 0.17 13.68 12.69
C LEU A 174 1.70 13.63 12.78
N PRO A 175 2.39 14.24 13.77
CA PRO A 175 3.84 14.13 13.90
C PRO A 175 4.35 12.69 14.06
N TYR A 176 3.49 11.77 14.48
CA TYR A 176 3.80 10.38 14.82
C TYR A 176 3.17 9.37 13.85
N MET A 177 2.85 9.80 12.63
CA MET A 177 2.18 8.95 11.62
C MET A 177 3.13 8.41 10.54
N GLY A 178 4.43 8.34 10.80
CA GLY A 178 5.39 7.82 9.82
C GLY A 178 5.58 6.29 9.91
N THR A 179 6.21 5.73 8.88
CA THR A 179 6.56 4.29 8.82
C THR A 179 7.46 3.85 9.98
N VAL A 180 8.37 4.72 10.44
CA VAL A 180 9.23 4.45 11.61
C VAL A 180 8.39 4.25 12.87
N ASP A 181 7.32 5.03 13.06
CA ASP A 181 6.44 4.92 14.21
C ASP A 181 5.63 3.61 14.15
N SER A 182 5.14 3.22 12.95
CA SER A 182 4.46 1.94 12.74
C SER A 182 5.40 0.73 12.92
N ALA A 183 6.66 0.84 12.51
CA ALA A 183 7.66 -0.19 12.75
C ALA A 183 7.97 -0.34 14.26
N ALA A 184 8.02 0.76 15.01
CA ALA A 184 8.17 0.70 16.46
C ALA A 184 6.93 0.09 17.14
N ASP A 185 5.73 0.31 16.60
CA ASP A 185 4.52 -0.39 17.04
C ASP A 185 4.62 -1.91 16.85
N MET A 186 5.17 -2.37 15.72
CA MET A 186 5.37 -3.80 15.48
C MET A 186 6.29 -4.43 16.54
N GLU A 187 7.30 -3.70 17.04
CA GLU A 187 8.14 -4.17 18.15
C GLU A 187 7.34 -4.30 19.45
N VAL A 188 6.41 -3.38 19.74
CA VAL A 188 5.51 -3.51 20.89
C VAL A 188 4.54 -4.69 20.71
N ILE A 189 4.00 -4.89 19.50
CA ILE A 189 3.18 -6.07 19.17
C ILE A 189 3.96 -7.35 19.42
N ARG A 190 5.21 -7.46 18.93
CA ARG A 190 6.08 -8.62 19.18
C ARG A 190 6.23 -8.91 20.68
N GLN A 191 6.48 -7.88 21.48
CA GLN A 191 6.62 -7.99 22.94
C GLN A 191 5.32 -8.43 23.61
N ALA A 192 4.18 -7.88 23.20
CA ALA A 192 2.85 -8.23 23.71
C ALA A 192 2.44 -9.67 23.35
N LEU A 193 2.98 -10.21 22.25
CA LEU A 193 2.83 -11.62 21.86
C LEU A 193 3.81 -12.55 22.60
N GLY A 194 4.71 -12.03 23.44
CA GLY A 194 5.73 -12.80 24.12
C GLY A 194 6.78 -13.46 23.20
N ALA A 195 6.89 -12.98 21.96
CA ALA A 195 7.73 -13.59 20.95
C ALA A 195 9.16 -13.02 20.96
N GLU A 196 10.18 -13.89 20.87
CA GLU A 196 11.56 -13.47 20.70
C GLU A 196 11.79 -12.85 19.32
N LYS A 197 11.22 -13.46 18.28
CA LYS A 197 11.29 -13.04 16.86
C LYS A 197 9.94 -13.15 16.21
N ILE A 198 9.72 -12.35 15.16
CA ILE A 198 8.56 -12.45 14.29
C ILE A 198 8.95 -12.88 12.88
N SER A 199 8.04 -13.58 12.21
CA SER A 199 8.00 -13.65 10.74
C SER A 199 7.08 -12.56 10.23
N TYR A 200 7.33 -12.08 9.02
CA TYR A 200 6.56 -11.01 8.41
C TYR A 200 6.27 -11.30 6.93
N LEU A 201 5.03 -11.02 6.50
CA LEU A 201 4.61 -11.01 5.11
C LEU A 201 3.94 -9.67 4.83
N GLY A 202 4.54 -8.86 3.97
CA GLY A 202 3.98 -7.56 3.57
C GLY A 202 3.80 -7.46 2.08
N TYR A 203 2.65 -6.90 1.68
CA TYR A 203 2.33 -6.56 0.32
C TYR A 203 2.46 -5.05 0.09
N SER A 204 2.90 -4.64 -1.11
CA SER A 204 2.88 -3.22 -1.49
C SER A 204 3.64 -2.33 -0.51
N TYR A 205 3.04 -1.25 0.02
CA TYR A 205 3.62 -0.45 1.11
C TYR A 205 4.09 -1.32 2.30
N GLY A 206 3.41 -2.43 2.59
CA GLY A 206 3.82 -3.38 3.63
C GLY A 206 5.25 -3.89 3.44
N THR A 207 5.78 -3.88 2.22
CA THR A 207 7.18 -4.26 1.94
C THR A 207 8.15 -3.21 2.47
N TYR A 208 7.84 -1.92 2.32
CA TYR A 208 8.63 -0.84 2.91
C TYR A 208 8.53 -0.84 4.45
N LEU A 209 7.32 -1.02 5.01
CA LEU A 209 7.14 -1.18 6.45
C LEU A 209 7.97 -2.35 7.01
N GLY A 210 7.93 -3.52 6.35
CA GLY A 210 8.71 -4.69 6.74
C GLY A 210 10.22 -4.46 6.65
N ALA A 211 10.70 -3.79 5.60
CA ALA A 211 12.11 -3.44 5.43
C ALA A 211 12.59 -2.43 6.49
N VAL A 212 11.77 -1.43 6.84
CA VAL A 212 12.07 -0.48 7.92
C VAL A 212 12.10 -1.18 9.28
N TYR A 213 11.13 -2.06 9.59
CA TYR A 213 11.17 -2.87 10.81
C TYR A 213 12.44 -3.73 10.88
N ALA A 214 12.77 -4.40 9.79
CA ALA A 214 13.95 -5.25 9.69
C ALA A 214 15.27 -4.45 9.82
N LYS A 215 15.29 -3.19 9.36
CA LYS A 215 16.43 -2.28 9.55
C LYS A 215 16.61 -1.90 11.02
N LEU A 216 15.51 -1.58 11.71
CA LEU A 216 15.54 -1.13 13.10
C LEU A 216 15.76 -2.27 14.09
N HIS A 217 15.28 -3.48 13.76
CA HIS A 217 15.28 -4.65 14.65
C HIS A 217 15.74 -5.95 13.94
N PRO A 218 16.92 -5.98 13.32
CA PRO A 218 17.35 -7.13 12.50
C PRO A 218 17.43 -8.44 13.30
N GLU A 219 17.75 -8.37 14.59
CA GLU A 219 17.81 -9.52 15.48
C GLU A 219 16.43 -10.09 15.87
N ARG A 220 15.36 -9.33 15.60
CA ARG A 220 13.97 -9.72 15.90
C ARG A 220 13.26 -10.35 14.70
N VAL A 221 13.91 -10.41 13.55
CA VAL A 221 13.37 -11.01 12.34
C VAL A 221 13.71 -12.49 12.30
N ARG A 222 12.68 -13.34 12.14
CA ARG A 222 12.82 -14.77 11.86
C ARG A 222 12.80 -15.06 10.37
N ARG A 223 11.76 -14.57 9.67
CA ARG A 223 11.57 -14.64 8.22
C ARG A 223 10.96 -13.35 7.71
N LEU A 224 11.37 -12.93 6.54
CA LEU A 224 10.90 -11.70 5.91
C LEU A 224 10.46 -12.01 4.48
N VAL A 225 9.17 -11.82 4.20
CA VAL A 225 8.58 -11.94 2.88
C VAL A 225 8.03 -10.60 2.43
N LEU A 226 8.45 -10.14 1.26
CA LEU A 226 8.08 -8.87 0.66
C LEU A 226 7.52 -9.14 -0.73
N ASP A 227 6.23 -8.86 -0.94
CA ASP A 227 5.51 -9.13 -2.19
C ASP A 227 5.05 -7.83 -2.84
N SER A 228 5.32 -7.68 -4.14
CA SER A 228 5.01 -6.45 -4.89
C SER A 228 5.70 -5.25 -4.26
N VAL A 229 7.00 -5.22 -4.45
CA VAL A 229 7.95 -4.48 -3.61
C VAL A 229 8.04 -3.00 -4.00
N VAL A 230 7.82 -2.12 -3.03
CA VAL A 230 8.07 -0.69 -3.16
C VAL A 230 9.55 -0.43 -3.41
N ASP A 231 9.88 0.49 -4.33
CA ASP A 231 11.22 1.02 -4.49
C ASP A 231 11.61 1.87 -3.26
N PRO A 232 12.51 1.39 -2.39
CA PRO A 232 12.86 2.12 -1.18
C PRO A 232 13.74 3.34 -1.45
N THR A 233 14.28 3.47 -2.67
CA THR A 233 15.14 4.60 -3.07
C THR A 233 14.34 5.79 -3.59
N GLY A 234 13.09 5.57 -3.99
CA GLY A 234 12.20 6.57 -4.58
C GLY A 234 11.03 7.01 -3.70
N VAL A 235 11.03 6.63 -2.39
CA VAL A 235 9.92 6.99 -1.51
C VAL A 235 9.87 8.49 -1.25
N TRP A 236 8.74 9.21 -1.53
CA TRP A 236 7.54 8.65 -2.18
C TRP A 236 7.26 9.29 -3.53
N HIS A 237 7.73 10.52 -3.74
CA HIS A 237 7.41 11.33 -4.93
C HIS A 237 7.83 10.61 -6.22
N ASP A 238 9.08 10.12 -6.28
CA ASP A 238 9.61 9.52 -7.51
C ASP A 238 8.93 8.18 -7.82
N SER A 239 8.63 7.38 -6.78
CA SER A 239 7.84 6.15 -6.94
C SER A 239 6.46 6.44 -7.53
N ASN A 240 5.79 7.52 -7.09
CA ASN A 240 4.49 7.92 -7.63
C ASN A 240 4.57 8.40 -9.09
N ILE A 241 5.67 9.04 -9.50
CA ILE A 241 5.88 9.39 -10.92
C ILE A 241 6.08 8.13 -11.76
N GLN A 242 6.84 7.15 -11.27
CA GLN A 242 7.05 5.87 -11.96
C GLN A 242 5.75 5.07 -12.09
N GLN A 243 4.89 5.07 -11.07
CA GLN A 243 3.56 4.47 -11.13
C GLN A 243 2.73 4.98 -12.30
N ASN A 244 2.77 6.28 -12.59
CA ASN A 244 2.00 6.84 -13.71
C ASN A 244 2.33 6.15 -15.04
N HIS A 245 3.62 5.92 -15.32
CA HIS A 245 4.07 5.23 -16.52
C HIS A 245 3.70 3.74 -16.52
N ALA A 246 3.81 3.09 -15.38
CA ALA A 246 3.48 1.67 -15.25
C ALA A 246 1.97 1.43 -15.39
N PHE A 247 1.13 2.27 -14.79
CA PHE A 247 -0.33 2.19 -14.98
C PHE A 247 -0.75 2.52 -16.42
N GLU A 248 -0.07 3.44 -17.10
CA GLU A 248 -0.29 3.66 -18.53
C GLU A 248 -0.02 2.39 -19.34
N SER A 249 1.10 1.73 -19.09
CA SER A 249 1.44 0.47 -19.76
C SER A 249 0.38 -0.62 -19.51
N ARG A 250 -0.13 -0.71 -18.28
CA ARG A 250 -1.22 -1.65 -17.96
C ARG A 250 -2.55 -1.27 -18.59
N HIS A 251 -2.84 0.02 -18.69
CA HIS A 251 -4.02 0.50 -19.43
C HIS A 251 -3.94 0.10 -20.90
N GLN A 252 -2.79 0.31 -21.54
CA GLN A 252 -2.55 -0.09 -22.93
C GLN A 252 -2.63 -1.62 -23.12
N ALA A 253 -2.09 -2.40 -22.18
CA ALA A 253 -2.23 -3.87 -22.17
C ALA A 253 -3.70 -4.28 -22.08
N PHE A 254 -4.51 -3.59 -21.28
CA PHE A 254 -5.95 -3.82 -21.20
C PHE A 254 -6.66 -3.46 -22.52
N MET A 255 -6.32 -2.34 -23.17
CA MET A 255 -6.87 -1.99 -24.50
C MET A 255 -6.50 -3.05 -25.55
N ALA A 256 -5.28 -3.55 -25.51
CA ALA A 256 -4.84 -4.64 -26.40
C ALA A 256 -5.60 -5.95 -26.15
N TRP A 257 -5.86 -6.28 -24.88
CA TRP A 257 -6.68 -7.44 -24.52
C TRP A 257 -8.12 -7.29 -25.01
N ILE A 258 -8.74 -6.10 -24.90
CA ILE A 258 -10.08 -5.82 -25.47
C ILE A 258 -10.07 -6.00 -26.98
N ALA A 259 -9.07 -5.45 -27.69
CA ALA A 259 -8.96 -5.56 -29.14
C ALA A 259 -8.84 -7.02 -29.59
N LYS A 260 -8.05 -7.84 -28.88
CA LYS A 260 -7.94 -9.29 -29.09
C LYS A 260 -9.29 -10.01 -28.91
N HIS A 261 -10.14 -9.50 -28.03
CA HIS A 261 -11.46 -10.06 -27.74
C HIS A 261 -12.61 -9.26 -28.40
N HIS A 262 -12.35 -8.64 -29.57
CA HIS A 262 -13.34 -7.85 -30.32
C HIS A 262 -14.68 -8.58 -30.53
N ALA A 263 -14.66 -9.87 -30.79
CA ALA A 263 -15.88 -10.66 -30.98
C ALA A 263 -16.82 -10.62 -29.75
N ALA A 264 -16.28 -10.46 -28.53
CA ALA A 264 -17.09 -10.36 -27.30
C ALA A 264 -17.55 -8.93 -27.03
N TYR A 265 -16.74 -7.93 -27.34
CA TYR A 265 -16.96 -6.55 -26.88
C TYR A 265 -17.34 -5.53 -27.99
N GLY A 266 -17.10 -5.85 -29.26
CA GLY A 266 -17.47 -4.98 -30.39
C GLY A 266 -16.71 -3.65 -30.47
N LEU A 267 -15.57 -3.50 -29.76
CA LEU A 267 -14.86 -2.22 -29.62
C LEU A 267 -13.77 -2.00 -30.69
N GLY A 268 -13.52 -2.96 -31.58
CA GLY A 268 -12.50 -2.89 -32.61
C GLY A 268 -11.35 -3.87 -32.39
N THR A 269 -10.54 -4.08 -33.41
CA THR A 269 -9.40 -5.02 -33.42
C THR A 269 -8.04 -4.32 -33.29
N ASP A 270 -8.03 -2.99 -33.35
CA ASP A 270 -6.84 -2.16 -33.18
C ASP A 270 -6.78 -1.59 -31.76
N PRO A 271 -5.75 -1.90 -30.96
CA PRO A 271 -5.60 -1.39 -29.60
C PRO A 271 -5.67 0.14 -29.49
N ALA A 272 -5.02 0.85 -30.40
CA ALA A 272 -5.03 2.32 -30.40
C ALA A 272 -6.44 2.88 -30.69
N GLY A 273 -7.20 2.23 -31.59
CA GLY A 273 -8.59 2.56 -31.85
C GLY A 273 -9.51 2.29 -30.65
N VAL A 274 -9.25 1.25 -29.87
CA VAL A 274 -9.97 0.96 -28.61
C VAL A 274 -9.63 2.03 -27.56
N GLU A 275 -8.38 2.38 -27.40
CA GLU A 275 -7.94 3.43 -26.49
C GLU A 275 -8.55 4.80 -26.86
N ALA A 276 -8.56 5.16 -28.14
CA ALA A 276 -9.19 6.38 -28.60
C ALA A 276 -10.69 6.46 -28.22
N LYS A 277 -11.41 5.34 -28.26
CA LYS A 277 -12.80 5.26 -27.79
C LYS A 277 -12.92 5.48 -26.29
N TRP A 278 -11.96 5.00 -25.50
CA TRP A 278 -11.94 5.24 -24.06
C TRP A 278 -11.77 6.74 -23.76
N TYR A 279 -10.85 7.44 -24.45
CA TYR A 279 -10.68 8.90 -24.29
C TYR A 279 -11.88 9.68 -24.83
N ALA A 280 -12.54 9.21 -25.90
CA ALA A 280 -13.80 9.79 -26.37
C ALA A 280 -14.92 9.65 -25.32
N MET A 281 -15.02 8.48 -24.66
CA MET A 281 -15.95 8.28 -23.53
C MET A 281 -15.62 9.25 -22.39
N ARG A 282 -14.36 9.37 -22.00
CA ARG A 282 -13.90 10.32 -20.97
C ARG A 282 -14.33 11.76 -21.28
N ALA A 283 -14.12 12.20 -22.52
CA ALA A 283 -14.51 13.53 -22.97
C ALA A 283 -16.04 13.74 -22.98
N ALA A 284 -16.82 12.71 -23.29
CA ALA A 284 -18.27 12.75 -23.22
C ALA A 284 -18.78 12.85 -21.76
N LEU A 285 -18.14 12.11 -20.84
CA LEU A 285 -18.46 12.12 -19.41
C LEU A 285 -18.13 13.46 -18.74
N ALA A 286 -17.15 14.21 -19.24
CA ALA A 286 -16.87 15.58 -18.80
C ALA A 286 -18.04 16.54 -19.05
N LYS A 287 -18.82 16.29 -20.10
CA LYS A 287 -20.02 17.09 -20.45
C LYS A 287 -21.29 16.57 -19.76
N ARG A 288 -21.39 15.25 -19.62
CA ARG A 288 -22.57 14.59 -19.06
C ARG A 288 -22.14 13.33 -18.27
N PRO A 289 -21.95 13.44 -16.96
CA PRO A 289 -21.60 12.30 -16.13
C PRO A 289 -22.60 11.15 -16.23
N ALA A 290 -22.12 9.92 -16.33
CA ALA A 290 -22.96 8.73 -16.38
C ALA A 290 -23.75 8.58 -15.08
N GLY A 291 -25.06 8.47 -15.18
CA GLY A 291 -25.98 8.39 -14.04
C GLY A 291 -25.87 9.54 -13.04
N GLY A 292 -25.27 10.69 -13.45
CA GLY A 292 -24.94 11.79 -12.53
C GLY A 292 -23.87 11.44 -11.48
N ARG A 293 -23.11 10.35 -11.69
CA ARG A 293 -22.16 9.81 -10.73
C ARG A 293 -20.75 9.61 -11.29
N VAL A 294 -20.60 9.22 -12.54
CA VAL A 294 -19.30 8.93 -13.14
C VAL A 294 -18.93 10.02 -14.14
N GLY A 295 -18.12 10.96 -13.69
CA GLY A 295 -17.41 11.95 -14.52
C GLY A 295 -16.02 11.45 -14.92
N PRO A 296 -15.13 12.33 -15.45
CA PRO A 296 -13.78 11.94 -15.88
C PRO A 296 -12.94 11.33 -14.77
N SER A 297 -12.92 11.94 -13.58
CA SER A 297 -12.13 11.46 -12.43
C SER A 297 -12.64 10.13 -11.90
N GLU A 298 -13.95 9.94 -11.84
CA GLU A 298 -14.56 8.67 -11.43
C GLU A 298 -14.34 7.58 -12.49
N LEU A 299 -14.30 7.93 -13.78
CA LEU A 299 -13.95 6.97 -14.83
C LEU A 299 -12.53 6.45 -14.66
N GLU A 300 -11.56 7.34 -14.44
CA GLU A 300 -10.17 6.97 -14.17
C GLU A 300 -10.08 6.03 -12.96
N ASP A 301 -10.75 6.38 -11.85
CA ASP A 301 -10.79 5.52 -10.66
C ASP A 301 -11.46 4.17 -10.93
N THR A 302 -12.50 4.11 -11.75
CA THR A 302 -13.18 2.87 -12.11
C THR A 302 -12.26 1.91 -12.87
N PHE A 303 -11.39 2.44 -13.74
CA PHE A 303 -10.50 1.63 -14.56
C PHE A 303 -9.16 1.33 -13.90
N LEU A 304 -8.77 2.10 -12.88
CA LEU A 304 -7.52 1.92 -12.13
C LEU A 304 -7.35 0.51 -11.53
N PRO A 305 -8.38 -0.12 -10.91
CA PRO A 305 -8.29 -1.50 -10.40
C PRO A 305 -7.90 -2.54 -11.44
N GLY A 306 -8.20 -2.31 -12.72
CA GLY A 306 -7.73 -3.15 -13.83
C GLY A 306 -6.20 -3.13 -14.01
N GLY A 307 -5.51 -2.10 -13.53
CA GLY A 307 -4.06 -2.04 -13.47
C GLY A 307 -3.46 -2.80 -12.28
N TYR A 308 -4.22 -2.97 -11.20
CA TYR A 308 -3.85 -3.81 -10.05
C TYR A 308 -4.10 -5.30 -10.29
N TYR A 309 -5.21 -5.63 -10.93
CA TYR A 309 -5.64 -7.01 -11.12
C TYR A 309 -6.39 -7.20 -12.44
N ASN A 310 -5.84 -8.01 -13.34
CA ASN A 310 -6.44 -8.28 -14.64
C ASN A 310 -7.77 -9.06 -14.56
N GLY A 311 -8.08 -9.68 -13.44
CA GLY A 311 -9.38 -10.32 -13.20
C GLY A 311 -10.59 -9.36 -13.29
N HIS A 312 -10.35 -8.04 -13.16
CA HIS A 312 -11.38 -7.01 -13.38
C HIS A 312 -11.61 -6.68 -14.85
N TRP A 313 -10.69 -7.04 -15.76
CA TRP A 313 -10.77 -6.68 -17.19
C TRP A 313 -12.07 -7.09 -17.88
N PRO A 314 -12.61 -8.31 -17.70
CA PRO A 314 -13.86 -8.71 -18.34
C PRO A 314 -15.03 -7.79 -17.99
N ARG A 315 -15.17 -7.44 -16.71
CA ARG A 315 -16.23 -6.56 -16.22
C ARG A 315 -16.07 -5.12 -16.72
N LEU A 316 -14.85 -4.58 -16.64
CA LEU A 316 -14.56 -3.23 -17.13
C LEU A 316 -14.79 -3.12 -18.64
N ALA A 317 -14.40 -4.14 -19.41
CA ALA A 317 -14.64 -4.20 -20.84
C ALA A 317 -16.14 -4.26 -21.20
N GLN A 318 -16.95 -4.99 -20.41
CA GLN A 318 -18.41 -5.01 -20.58
C GLN A 318 -19.03 -3.63 -20.32
N ALA A 319 -18.60 -2.95 -19.23
CA ALA A 319 -19.08 -1.61 -18.92
C ALA A 319 -18.70 -0.60 -20.01
N PHE A 320 -17.48 -0.68 -20.52
CA PHE A 320 -16.98 0.13 -21.61
C PHE A 320 -17.75 -0.13 -22.91
N ALA A 321 -17.92 -1.39 -23.31
CA ALA A 321 -18.67 -1.77 -24.51
C ALA A 321 -20.13 -1.33 -24.43
N ALA A 322 -20.78 -1.50 -23.29
CA ALA A 322 -22.17 -1.07 -23.08
C ALA A 322 -22.35 0.43 -23.26
N TYR A 323 -21.39 1.23 -22.78
CA TYR A 323 -21.43 2.67 -22.96
C TYR A 323 -21.19 3.08 -24.42
N VAL A 324 -20.16 2.53 -25.06
CA VAL A 324 -19.73 2.96 -26.40
C VAL A 324 -20.68 2.45 -27.48
N ASN A 325 -21.10 1.20 -27.42
CA ASN A 325 -21.92 0.58 -28.47
C ASN A 325 -23.41 0.88 -28.32
N ASP A 326 -23.92 0.94 -27.07
CA ASP A 326 -25.35 0.98 -26.81
C ASP A 326 -25.80 2.28 -26.09
N GLY A 327 -24.88 3.16 -25.70
CA GLY A 327 -25.20 4.35 -24.90
C GLY A 327 -25.69 4.03 -23.48
N ARG A 328 -25.52 2.80 -22.99
CA ARG A 328 -25.98 2.36 -21.67
C ARG A 328 -24.98 2.77 -20.59
N THR A 329 -25.42 3.61 -19.66
CA THR A 329 -24.61 4.11 -18.55
C THR A 329 -24.64 3.22 -17.30
N GLY A 330 -25.67 2.40 -17.13
CA GLY A 330 -25.86 1.55 -15.96
C GLY A 330 -24.66 0.68 -15.61
N PRO A 331 -24.15 -0.15 -16.54
CA PRO A 331 -22.99 -1.01 -16.27
C PRO A 331 -21.73 -0.25 -15.85
N LEU A 332 -21.54 0.98 -16.35
CA LEU A 332 -20.41 1.84 -15.95
C LEU A 332 -20.59 2.37 -14.52
N VAL A 333 -21.80 2.77 -14.16
CA VAL A 333 -22.13 3.19 -12.77
C VAL A 333 -21.97 2.03 -11.80
N GLU A 334 -22.46 0.83 -12.14
CA GLU A 334 -22.28 -0.38 -11.33
C GLU A 334 -20.80 -0.73 -11.15
N ALA A 335 -19.98 -0.62 -12.22
CA ALA A 335 -18.55 -0.86 -12.11
C ALA A 335 -17.86 0.17 -11.18
N TYR A 336 -18.28 1.44 -11.25
CA TYR A 336 -17.79 2.49 -10.34
C TYR A 336 -18.16 2.18 -8.88
N GLU A 337 -19.43 1.87 -8.61
CA GLU A 337 -19.90 1.60 -7.24
C GLU A 337 -19.17 0.40 -6.60
N ASP A 338 -18.86 -0.62 -7.38
CA ASP A 338 -18.23 -1.83 -6.86
C ASP A 338 -16.68 -1.75 -6.81
N LEU A 339 -16.07 -0.97 -7.70
CA LEU A 339 -14.61 -0.99 -7.85
C LEU A 339 -13.92 0.30 -7.37
N ALA A 340 -14.64 1.41 -7.27
CA ALA A 340 -14.01 2.72 -7.07
C ALA A 340 -14.75 3.67 -6.12
N ALA A 341 -16.00 3.41 -5.78
CA ALA A 341 -16.71 4.25 -4.83
C ALA A 341 -16.09 4.13 -3.43
N ILE A 342 -15.82 5.29 -2.83
CA ILE A 342 -15.16 5.38 -1.53
C ILE A 342 -16.21 5.62 -0.45
N ASP A 343 -16.20 4.77 0.56
CA ASP A 343 -17.01 4.84 1.79
C ASP A 343 -16.19 5.43 2.97
N ALA A 344 -16.71 5.30 4.19
CA ALA A 344 -16.02 5.78 5.39
C ALA A 344 -14.70 5.05 5.66
N ALA A 345 -14.58 3.76 5.31
CA ALA A 345 -13.34 3.01 5.44
C ALA A 345 -12.29 3.50 4.44
N GLY A 346 -12.70 3.80 3.21
CA GLY A 346 -11.82 4.39 2.20
C GLY A 346 -11.40 5.83 2.56
N ASP A 347 -12.29 6.67 3.13
CA ASP A 347 -11.92 8.00 3.65
C ASP A 347 -10.87 7.88 4.77
N ASN A 348 -10.98 6.88 5.67
CA ASN A 348 -9.96 6.56 6.67
C ASN A 348 -8.66 6.14 6.03
N SER A 349 -8.71 5.16 5.12
CA SER A 349 -7.53 4.67 4.41
C SER A 349 -6.76 5.80 3.73
N TYR A 350 -7.46 6.71 3.03
CA TYR A 350 -6.82 7.87 2.39
C TYR A 350 -6.23 8.87 3.39
N SER A 351 -6.89 9.07 4.52
CA SER A 351 -6.37 9.96 5.58
C SER A 351 -5.06 9.44 6.15
N VAL A 352 -4.96 8.12 6.38
CA VAL A 352 -3.73 7.47 6.85
C VAL A 352 -2.67 7.43 5.75
N TYR A 353 -3.05 7.08 4.51
CA TYR A 353 -2.16 7.11 3.36
C TYR A 353 -1.42 8.45 3.28
N THR A 354 -2.19 9.54 3.26
CA THR A 354 -1.63 10.88 3.14
C THR A 354 -0.77 11.24 4.36
N ALA A 355 -1.21 10.88 5.58
CA ALA A 355 -0.46 11.16 6.80
C ALA A 355 0.90 10.47 6.80
N VAL A 356 0.97 9.21 6.39
CA VAL A 356 2.21 8.42 6.33
C VAL A 356 3.13 8.94 5.24
N GLN A 357 2.65 9.07 4.01
CA GLN A 357 3.49 9.46 2.88
C GLN A 357 4.05 10.88 3.02
N CYS A 358 3.22 11.83 3.48
CA CYS A 358 3.68 13.20 3.70
C CYS A 358 4.62 13.33 4.90
N ARG A 359 4.60 12.37 5.83
CA ARG A 359 5.48 12.34 7.00
C ARG A 359 6.82 11.67 6.74
N ASP A 360 6.82 10.60 5.96
CA ASP A 360 8.01 9.75 5.72
C ASP A 360 9.09 10.44 4.88
N ALA A 361 8.69 11.25 3.89
CA ALA A 361 9.61 11.86 2.94
C ALA A 361 9.20 13.29 2.57
N ALA A 362 10.19 14.08 2.17
CA ALA A 362 9.94 15.42 1.66
C ALA A 362 9.36 15.35 0.24
N TRP A 363 8.25 16.04 0.03
CA TRP A 363 7.63 16.24 -1.28
C TRP A 363 7.93 17.65 -1.81
N PRO A 364 7.85 17.90 -3.14
CA PRO A 364 8.01 19.24 -3.67
C PRO A 364 7.07 20.23 -2.97
N ARG A 365 7.58 21.39 -2.54
CA ARG A 365 6.83 22.36 -1.70
C ARG A 365 6.12 23.43 -2.53
N THR A 366 6.44 23.56 -3.80
CA THR A 366 5.83 24.55 -4.67
C THR A 366 4.90 23.86 -5.67
N TRP A 367 3.71 24.42 -5.86
CA TRP A 367 2.77 23.90 -6.85
C TRP A 367 3.34 23.96 -8.28
N GLN A 368 4.21 24.91 -8.57
CA GLN A 368 4.86 24.99 -9.88
C GLN A 368 5.64 23.71 -10.20
N GLN A 369 6.45 23.20 -9.27
CA GLN A 369 7.21 21.95 -9.45
C GLN A 369 6.27 20.77 -9.73
N TRP A 370 5.18 20.64 -8.94
CA TRP A 370 4.17 19.60 -9.17
C TRP A 370 3.56 19.69 -10.55
N ARG A 371 3.15 20.89 -10.94
CA ARG A 371 2.51 21.16 -12.22
C ARG A 371 3.42 20.82 -13.41
N GLU A 372 4.68 21.22 -13.36
CA GLU A 372 5.67 20.97 -14.41
C GLU A 372 5.96 19.47 -14.56
N SER A 373 6.29 18.77 -13.47
CA SER A 373 6.55 17.32 -13.48
C SER A 373 5.32 16.52 -13.89
N THR A 374 4.12 16.92 -13.44
CA THR A 374 2.87 16.24 -13.82
C THR A 374 2.58 16.39 -15.32
N TRP A 375 2.71 17.58 -15.89
CA TRP A 375 2.52 17.76 -17.34
C TRP A 375 3.57 17.02 -18.16
N GLU A 376 4.80 16.94 -17.68
CA GLU A 376 5.84 16.12 -18.32
C GLU A 376 5.46 14.63 -18.34
N ALA A 377 5.06 14.08 -17.20
CA ALA A 377 4.60 12.69 -17.08
C ALA A 377 3.31 12.46 -17.91
N HIS A 378 2.33 13.37 -17.83
CA HIS A 378 1.04 13.25 -18.53
C HIS A 378 1.17 13.17 -20.05
N ARG A 379 2.15 13.84 -20.64
CA ARG A 379 2.39 13.73 -22.10
C ARG A 379 2.75 12.31 -22.55
N LYS A 380 3.28 11.48 -21.64
CA LYS A 380 3.71 10.10 -21.91
C LYS A 380 2.77 9.07 -21.30
N ALA A 381 2.05 9.43 -20.26
CA ALA A 381 1.19 8.57 -19.46
C ALA A 381 -0.11 9.31 -19.08
N PRO A 382 -1.01 9.57 -20.02
CA PRO A 382 -2.19 10.39 -19.79
C PRO A 382 -3.28 9.73 -18.95
N PHE A 383 -3.30 8.40 -18.83
CA PHE A 383 -4.41 7.64 -18.24
C PHE A 383 -4.81 8.13 -16.84
N MET A 384 -3.85 8.20 -15.90
CA MET A 384 -4.16 8.54 -14.51
C MET A 384 -3.24 9.60 -13.89
N THR A 385 -2.27 10.15 -14.62
CA THR A 385 -1.23 11.01 -14.06
C THR A 385 -1.78 12.18 -13.27
N TRP A 386 -2.74 12.94 -13.80
CA TRP A 386 -3.35 14.05 -13.08
C TRP A 386 -4.18 13.61 -11.90
N ASN A 387 -4.90 12.50 -12.00
CA ASN A 387 -5.67 11.94 -10.89
C ASN A 387 -4.73 11.53 -9.73
N ASN A 388 -3.64 10.83 -10.04
CA ASN A 388 -2.61 10.46 -9.07
C ASN A 388 -1.92 11.68 -8.44
N THR A 389 -1.68 12.71 -9.26
CA THR A 389 -1.12 13.98 -8.76
C THR A 389 -2.04 14.61 -7.71
N TRP A 390 -3.35 14.73 -7.98
CA TRP A 390 -4.29 15.29 -7.01
C TRP A 390 -4.44 14.41 -5.76
N TYR A 391 -4.30 13.11 -5.91
CA TYR A 391 -4.32 12.17 -4.78
C TYR A 391 -3.16 12.42 -3.81
N ASN A 392 -1.98 12.77 -4.30
CA ASN A 392 -0.78 13.01 -3.51
C ASN A 392 -0.52 14.48 -3.18
N ALA A 393 -1.14 15.42 -3.88
CA ALA A 393 -0.91 16.86 -3.74
C ALA A 393 -1.16 17.44 -2.32
N PRO A 394 -1.96 16.85 -1.41
CA PRO A 394 -2.00 17.31 -0.03
C PRO A 394 -0.63 17.37 0.63
N CYS A 395 0.36 16.56 0.20
CA CYS A 395 1.72 16.59 0.75
C CYS A 395 2.48 17.90 0.48
N ALA A 396 2.12 18.65 -0.57
CA ALA A 396 2.67 19.99 -0.79
C ALA A 396 2.25 21.00 0.30
N PHE A 397 1.13 20.74 0.96
CA PHE A 397 0.49 21.62 1.96
C PHE A 397 0.40 20.98 3.34
N TRP A 398 1.12 19.86 3.55
CA TRP A 398 0.99 19.08 4.79
C TRP A 398 1.48 19.87 6.00
N PRO A 399 0.72 19.87 7.13
CA PRO A 399 0.97 20.78 8.26
C PRO A 399 2.15 20.37 9.15
N VAL A 400 2.67 19.15 9.01
CA VAL A 400 3.82 18.68 9.78
C VAL A 400 5.04 18.47 8.88
N PRO A 401 6.27 18.69 9.39
CA PRO A 401 7.47 18.49 8.58
C PRO A 401 7.67 17.02 8.24
N ALA A 402 8.21 16.76 7.06
CA ALA A 402 8.63 15.43 6.66
C ALA A 402 9.86 14.96 7.45
N ARG A 403 10.03 13.63 7.53
CA ARG A 403 11.28 12.99 7.98
C ARG A 403 12.20 12.68 6.80
N THR A 404 13.42 12.31 7.10
CA THR A 404 14.31 11.66 6.13
C THR A 404 13.89 10.19 6.01
N PRO A 405 13.73 9.66 4.79
CA PRO A 405 13.46 8.24 4.57
C PRO A 405 14.53 7.35 5.22
N VAL A 406 14.12 6.18 5.67
CA VAL A 406 15.05 5.21 6.26
C VAL A 406 15.86 4.54 5.15
N ASP A 407 17.19 4.56 5.26
CA ASP A 407 18.04 3.68 4.46
C ASP A 407 17.84 2.23 4.94
N VAL A 408 17.15 1.43 4.14
CA VAL A 408 16.82 0.05 4.46
C VAL A 408 17.95 -0.96 4.18
N ALA A 409 19.10 -0.51 3.65
CA ALA A 409 20.25 -1.38 3.39
C ALA A 409 20.61 -2.20 4.64
N ASN A 410 20.65 -3.53 4.52
CA ASN A 410 20.81 -4.42 5.67
C ASN A 410 21.55 -5.71 5.29
N SER A 411 22.64 -6.00 6.02
CA SER A 411 23.45 -7.22 5.87
C SER A 411 23.34 -8.18 7.07
N LYS A 412 22.46 -7.88 8.03
CA LYS A 412 22.33 -8.65 9.29
C LYS A 412 21.09 -9.54 9.32
N LEU A 413 20.29 -9.50 8.26
CA LEU A 413 19.05 -10.29 8.21
C LEU A 413 19.32 -11.76 7.86
N PRO A 414 18.46 -12.68 8.32
CA PRO A 414 18.32 -13.96 7.66
C PRO A 414 17.91 -13.73 6.19
N PRO A 415 18.14 -14.69 5.28
CA PRO A 415 17.71 -14.53 3.89
C PRO A 415 16.25 -14.09 3.82
N ALA A 416 15.98 -12.96 3.15
CA ALA A 416 14.63 -12.48 2.89
C ALA A 416 14.14 -12.99 1.53
N LEU A 417 12.84 -13.16 1.36
CA LEU A 417 12.23 -13.60 0.12
C LEU A 417 11.40 -12.47 -0.49
N LEU A 418 11.74 -12.07 -1.71
CA LEU A 418 11.09 -11.01 -2.45
C LEU A 418 10.34 -11.61 -3.64
N PHE A 419 9.10 -11.17 -3.85
CA PHE A 419 8.27 -11.55 -5.00
C PHE A 419 7.88 -10.30 -5.80
N GLN A 420 7.98 -10.40 -7.13
CA GLN A 420 7.72 -9.26 -8.00
C GLN A 420 7.20 -9.71 -9.37
N ALA A 421 6.11 -9.10 -9.84
CA ALA A 421 5.69 -9.23 -11.25
C ALA A 421 6.47 -8.24 -12.13
N THR A 422 6.74 -8.63 -13.40
CA THR A 422 7.47 -7.76 -14.33
C THR A 422 6.68 -6.52 -14.75
N ASP A 423 5.35 -6.62 -14.78
CA ASP A 423 4.46 -5.57 -15.30
C ASP A 423 3.54 -5.02 -14.19
N ASP A 424 3.93 -5.14 -12.91
CA ASP A 424 3.23 -4.54 -11.78
C ASP A 424 3.21 -3.01 -11.92
N ALA A 425 2.01 -2.43 -11.93
CA ALA A 425 1.84 -1.00 -12.09
C ALA A 425 1.95 -0.21 -10.78
N ALA A 426 1.52 -0.80 -9.67
CA ALA A 426 1.49 -0.14 -8.37
C ALA A 426 2.87 -0.09 -7.72
N THR A 427 3.65 -1.16 -7.90
CA THR A 427 5.05 -1.27 -7.48
C THR A 427 5.88 -1.81 -8.64
N PRO A 428 6.40 -0.92 -9.50
CA PRO A 428 7.11 -1.34 -10.71
C PRO A 428 8.32 -2.23 -10.42
N TYR A 429 8.61 -3.16 -11.32
CA TYR A 429 9.65 -4.19 -11.22
C TYR A 429 11.01 -3.68 -10.70
N ALA A 430 11.39 -2.47 -11.09
CA ALA A 430 12.64 -1.84 -10.65
C ALA A 430 12.74 -1.73 -9.12
N GLY A 431 11.61 -1.55 -8.42
CA GLY A 431 11.56 -1.49 -6.96
C GLY A 431 11.97 -2.81 -6.31
N GLY A 432 11.50 -3.95 -6.83
CA GLY A 432 11.91 -5.28 -6.38
C GLY A 432 13.41 -5.51 -6.55
N VAL A 433 13.97 -5.08 -7.68
CA VAL A 433 15.42 -5.15 -7.96
C VAL A 433 16.21 -4.22 -7.01
N ALA A 434 15.72 -3.02 -6.76
CA ALA A 434 16.38 -2.07 -5.84
C ALA A 434 16.40 -2.62 -4.41
N MET A 435 15.26 -3.11 -3.91
CA MET A 435 15.17 -3.72 -2.57
C MET A 435 16.08 -4.94 -2.44
N HIS A 436 16.10 -5.81 -3.47
CA HIS A 436 16.97 -6.99 -3.48
C HIS A 436 18.45 -6.63 -3.33
N ARG A 437 18.91 -5.57 -3.99
CA ARG A 437 20.29 -5.09 -3.87
C ARG A 437 20.63 -4.53 -2.49
N LEU A 438 19.66 -3.96 -1.79
CA LEU A 438 19.83 -3.37 -0.47
C LEU A 438 19.77 -4.39 0.67
N LEU A 439 19.03 -5.48 0.50
CA LEU A 439 18.89 -6.54 1.50
C LEU A 439 19.87 -7.69 1.17
N ALA A 440 21.06 -7.63 1.73
CA ALA A 440 22.07 -8.66 1.50
C ALA A 440 21.57 -10.06 1.85
N GLY A 441 21.79 -11.03 0.97
CA GLY A 441 21.32 -12.41 1.14
C GLY A 441 19.84 -12.64 0.84
N SER A 442 19.08 -11.62 0.44
CA SER A 442 17.71 -11.81 -0.04
C SER A 442 17.68 -12.65 -1.34
N ARG A 443 16.50 -13.12 -1.72
CA ARG A 443 16.25 -13.81 -3.00
C ARG A 443 15.06 -13.19 -3.68
N LEU A 444 15.22 -12.83 -4.95
CA LEU A 444 14.17 -12.26 -5.79
C LEU A 444 13.57 -13.34 -6.69
N ILE A 445 12.29 -13.58 -6.54
CA ILE A 445 11.47 -14.48 -7.36
C ILE A 445 10.56 -13.61 -8.22
N VAL A 446 10.63 -13.80 -9.54
CA VAL A 446 9.94 -12.96 -10.51
C VAL A 446 8.81 -13.72 -11.20
N GLU A 447 7.63 -13.11 -11.26
CA GLU A 447 6.55 -13.53 -12.13
C GLU A 447 6.73 -12.89 -13.52
N GLN A 448 7.22 -13.67 -14.46
CA GLN A 448 7.50 -13.22 -15.84
C GLN A 448 6.22 -13.05 -16.66
N GLY A 449 6.02 -11.86 -17.22
CA GLY A 449 4.84 -11.48 -17.99
C GLY A 449 3.59 -11.27 -17.14
N GLY A 450 3.74 -11.21 -15.81
CA GLY A 450 2.67 -10.89 -14.86
C GLY A 450 2.51 -9.41 -14.66
N GLY A 451 1.26 -8.94 -14.54
CA GLY A 451 0.95 -7.55 -14.27
C GLY A 451 -0.04 -7.38 -13.11
N ASN A 452 -0.25 -8.42 -12.32
CA ASN A 452 -1.05 -8.32 -11.11
C ASN A 452 -0.19 -7.82 -9.94
N HIS A 453 -0.79 -7.01 -9.10
CA HIS A 453 -0.20 -6.52 -7.87
C HIS A 453 -0.54 -7.49 -6.73
N GLY A 454 0.48 -8.01 -6.01
CA GLY A 454 0.33 -9.10 -5.07
C GLY A 454 0.28 -10.46 -5.78
N VAL A 455 1.43 -11.12 -5.87
CA VAL A 455 1.58 -12.31 -6.70
C VAL A 455 1.52 -13.62 -5.93
N THR A 456 1.88 -13.63 -4.64
CA THR A 456 1.76 -14.82 -3.79
C THR A 456 0.34 -15.00 -3.26
N LEU A 457 -0.06 -16.24 -3.04
CA LEU A 457 -1.39 -16.63 -2.56
C LEU A 457 -2.55 -16.20 -3.48
N SER A 458 -2.22 -15.87 -4.73
CA SER A 458 -3.16 -15.43 -5.77
C SER A 458 -3.43 -16.49 -6.83
N GLY A 459 -2.97 -17.74 -6.61
CA GLY A 459 -3.25 -18.90 -7.45
C GLY A 459 -2.11 -19.32 -8.38
N ASN A 460 -0.92 -18.70 -8.27
CA ASN A 460 0.27 -19.15 -8.98
C ASN A 460 1.05 -20.16 -8.15
N ASP A 461 0.79 -21.45 -8.36
CA ASP A 461 1.43 -22.56 -7.62
C ASP A 461 2.97 -22.50 -7.62
N CYS A 462 3.60 -21.92 -8.65
CA CYS A 462 5.05 -21.80 -8.70
C CYS A 462 5.55 -20.84 -7.62
N LEU A 463 4.93 -19.67 -7.50
CA LEU A 463 5.24 -18.66 -6.48
C LEU A 463 4.89 -19.17 -5.09
N ASP A 464 3.69 -19.77 -4.96
CA ASP A 464 3.17 -20.26 -3.68
C ASP A 464 4.03 -21.39 -3.09
N ARG A 465 4.63 -22.25 -3.91
CA ARG A 465 5.59 -23.26 -3.45
C ARG A 465 6.85 -22.63 -2.85
N HIS A 466 7.39 -21.57 -3.44
CA HIS A 466 8.54 -20.87 -2.87
C HIS A 466 8.20 -20.22 -1.53
N LEU A 467 7.04 -19.57 -1.44
CA LEU A 467 6.55 -18.99 -0.20
C LEU A 467 6.36 -20.06 0.88
N ALA A 468 5.68 -21.16 0.55
CA ALA A 468 5.39 -22.24 1.49
C ALA A 468 6.65 -22.92 2.01
N ALA A 469 7.63 -23.23 1.15
CA ALA A 469 8.91 -23.82 1.55
C ALA A 469 9.68 -22.87 2.48
N TYR A 470 9.74 -21.58 2.15
CA TYR A 470 10.40 -20.60 3.00
C TYR A 470 9.72 -20.45 4.36
N LEU A 471 8.39 -20.41 4.41
CA LEU A 471 7.67 -20.35 5.68
C LEU A 471 7.78 -21.65 6.47
N ALA A 472 7.83 -22.82 5.84
CA ALA A 472 7.94 -24.11 6.51
C ALA A 472 9.30 -24.29 7.21
N ASP A 473 10.40 -24.13 6.51
CA ASP A 473 11.74 -24.48 6.99
C ASP A 473 12.84 -23.46 6.68
N GLY A 474 12.52 -22.36 5.96
CA GLY A 474 13.48 -21.32 5.54
C GLY A 474 14.17 -21.60 4.23
N THR A 475 13.72 -22.60 3.45
CA THR A 475 14.28 -22.90 2.12
C THR A 475 14.13 -21.72 1.17
N VAL A 476 15.22 -21.30 0.56
CA VAL A 476 15.29 -20.23 -0.45
C VAL A 476 15.90 -20.76 -1.77
N PRO A 477 15.58 -20.15 -2.93
CA PRO A 477 16.28 -20.46 -4.18
C PRO A 477 17.79 -20.22 -4.08
N ARG A 478 18.55 -20.86 -4.97
CA ARG A 478 19.98 -20.54 -5.12
C ARG A 478 20.12 -19.12 -5.65
N GLU A 479 21.13 -18.42 -5.18
CA GLU A 479 21.52 -17.12 -5.70
C GLU A 479 21.97 -17.24 -7.17
N ARG A 480 21.38 -16.39 -8.03
CA ARG A 480 21.68 -16.36 -9.48
C ARG A 480 21.98 -14.95 -10.02
N GLY A 481 22.10 -13.97 -9.15
CA GLY A 481 22.36 -12.58 -9.48
C GLY A 481 21.16 -11.67 -9.24
N VAL A 482 20.58 -11.07 -10.29
CA VAL A 482 19.46 -10.13 -10.10
C VAL A 482 18.12 -10.87 -9.86
N VAL A 483 17.94 -12.04 -10.50
CA VAL A 483 16.74 -12.88 -10.37
C VAL A 483 17.18 -14.28 -9.98
N ASP A 484 16.69 -14.76 -8.86
CA ASP A 484 17.08 -16.07 -8.31
C ASP A 484 16.16 -17.21 -8.74
N ALA A 485 14.88 -16.90 -9.00
CA ALA A 485 13.92 -17.82 -9.58
C ALA A 485 12.88 -17.08 -10.43
N GLU A 486 12.34 -17.79 -11.43
CA GLU A 486 11.32 -17.27 -12.32
C GLU A 486 10.11 -18.20 -12.35
N CYS A 487 8.93 -17.60 -12.29
CA CYS A 487 7.65 -18.26 -12.49
C CYS A 487 6.92 -17.59 -13.66
N ARG A 488 6.27 -18.38 -14.51
CA ARG A 488 5.43 -17.81 -15.57
C ARG A 488 4.14 -17.25 -14.96
N ALA A 489 3.69 -16.10 -15.46
CA ALA A 489 2.41 -15.53 -15.09
C ALA A 489 1.23 -16.46 -15.45
N LEU A 490 0.15 -16.31 -14.68
CA LEU A 490 -1.12 -16.95 -15.03
C LEU A 490 -1.65 -16.38 -16.35
N PRO A 491 -2.43 -17.17 -17.11
CA PRO A 491 -3.06 -16.68 -18.34
C PRO A 491 -4.00 -15.50 -18.05
N ASP A 492 -4.10 -14.57 -18.99
CA ASP A 492 -5.10 -13.51 -18.93
C ASP A 492 -6.53 -14.06 -18.77
N PRO A 493 -7.44 -13.31 -18.14
CA PRO A 493 -8.81 -13.73 -17.97
C PRO A 493 -9.48 -13.95 -19.34
N LYS A 494 -10.43 -14.89 -19.37
CA LYS A 494 -11.30 -15.08 -20.52
C LYS A 494 -12.37 -13.98 -20.56
N PRO A 495 -12.80 -13.54 -21.77
CA PRO A 495 -13.91 -12.60 -21.88
C PRO A 495 -15.18 -13.23 -21.28
N GLN A 496 -15.99 -12.43 -20.61
CA GLN A 496 -17.32 -12.85 -20.19
C GLN A 496 -18.29 -12.63 -21.36
N ASP A 497 -19.16 -13.61 -21.62
CA ASP A 497 -20.19 -13.45 -22.64
C ASP A 497 -21.10 -12.27 -22.28
N ALA A 498 -21.29 -11.34 -23.22
CA ALA A 498 -22.10 -10.13 -23.04
C ALA A 498 -23.58 -10.45 -22.70
N LYS A 499 -24.03 -11.71 -22.86
CA LYS A 499 -25.36 -12.22 -22.54
C LYS A 499 -25.47 -12.89 -21.16
N ALA A 500 -24.38 -13.11 -20.45
CA ALA A 500 -24.43 -13.63 -19.09
C ALA A 500 -24.83 -12.51 -18.15
N SER A 501 -26.15 -12.36 -17.93
CA SER A 501 -26.74 -11.53 -16.89
C SER A 501 -26.11 -11.87 -15.53
N SER A 502 -25.94 -10.88 -14.71
CA SER A 502 -25.53 -10.75 -13.30
C SER A 502 -25.85 -11.91 -12.33
N SER A 503 -25.63 -13.16 -12.68
CA SER A 503 -25.52 -14.23 -11.70
C SER A 503 -24.10 -14.22 -11.16
N LYS A 504 -23.96 -14.10 -9.82
CA LYS A 504 -22.69 -14.29 -9.11
C LYS A 504 -22.02 -15.53 -9.68
N THR A 505 -21.02 -15.33 -10.55
CA THR A 505 -20.24 -16.42 -11.13
C THR A 505 -19.53 -17.13 -9.98
N SER A 506 -19.85 -18.40 -9.76
CA SER A 506 -19.05 -19.25 -8.87
C SER A 506 -17.69 -19.43 -9.52
N SER A 507 -16.72 -18.60 -9.12
CA SER A 507 -15.32 -18.78 -9.46
C SER A 507 -14.81 -20.06 -8.81
N ALA A 508 -13.88 -20.77 -9.48
CA ALA A 508 -13.20 -21.91 -8.87
C ALA A 508 -12.54 -21.46 -7.54
N PRO A 509 -12.47 -22.31 -6.51
CA PRO A 509 -12.03 -21.90 -5.15
C PRO A 509 -10.70 -21.15 -5.09
N GLY A 510 -9.75 -21.44 -5.98
CA GLY A 510 -8.47 -20.71 -6.07
C GLY A 510 -8.59 -19.29 -6.63
N THR A 511 -9.48 -19.08 -7.62
CA THR A 511 -9.72 -17.75 -8.22
C THR A 511 -10.50 -16.84 -7.28
N ALA A 512 -11.39 -17.39 -6.44
CA ALA A 512 -12.14 -16.60 -5.44
C ALA A 512 -11.23 -16.09 -4.31
N ARG A 513 -10.25 -16.90 -3.88
CA ARG A 513 -9.28 -16.49 -2.84
C ARG A 513 -8.32 -15.43 -3.34
N GLY A 514 -7.79 -15.61 -4.57
CA GLY A 514 -6.97 -14.60 -5.22
C GLY A 514 -7.71 -13.26 -5.37
N ALA A 515 -8.97 -13.28 -5.79
CA ALA A 515 -9.78 -12.08 -5.89
C ALA A 515 -9.93 -11.35 -4.53
N ALA A 516 -10.21 -12.08 -3.44
CA ALA A 516 -10.32 -11.50 -2.10
C ALA A 516 -9.01 -10.84 -1.64
N LEU A 517 -7.85 -11.45 -1.95
CA LEU A 517 -6.55 -10.86 -1.67
C LEU A 517 -6.35 -9.58 -2.49
N HIS A 518 -6.60 -9.61 -3.79
CA HIS A 518 -6.46 -8.45 -4.65
C HIS A 518 -7.42 -7.31 -4.28
N ASP A 519 -8.63 -7.62 -3.82
CA ASP A 519 -9.56 -6.61 -3.32
C ASP A 519 -9.05 -5.92 -2.06
N LEU A 520 -8.30 -6.63 -1.21
CA LEU A 520 -7.72 -6.08 0.01
C LEU A 520 -6.46 -5.25 -0.24
N ILE A 521 -5.57 -5.69 -1.15
CA ILE A 521 -4.28 -5.03 -1.42
C ILE A 521 -4.37 -3.94 -2.49
N ARG A 522 -5.46 -3.87 -3.26
CA ARG A 522 -5.69 -2.72 -4.14
C ARG A 522 -5.96 -1.49 -3.29
N PHE A 523 -5.16 -0.46 -3.50
CA PHE A 523 -5.32 0.76 -2.74
C PHE A 523 -6.06 1.82 -3.56
N ARG A 524 -7.27 2.10 -3.19
CA ARG A 524 -8.12 3.28 -3.38
C ARG A 524 -9.58 2.99 -2.99
N GLY A 525 -9.81 2.49 -1.79
CA GLY A 525 -11.17 2.39 -1.27
C GLY A 525 -11.32 1.31 -0.26
#